data_8c356832a1b34181e1bfe88edc7ba623
#
_entry.id   8c356832a1b34181e1bfe88edc7ba623
#
_cell.length_a   1.000
_cell.length_b   1.000
_cell.length_c   1.000
_cell.angle_alpha   90.00
_cell.angle_beta   90.00
_cell.angle_gamma   90.00
#
_symmetry.space_group_name_H-M   'P 1'
#
loop_
_entity.id
_entity.type
_entity.pdbx_description
1 polymer ?
#
loop_
_entity_poly.entity_id
_entity_poly.type
_entity_poly.pdbx_seq_one_letter_code
_entity_poly.pdbx_strand_id
1 'polypeptide(L)'
;MNVPREDGRLLRLFTEAIGAKHVVEIGTSNGYSGIWFCLALRTTGGKLTTHDIDEGRASLARENFKRAGVDKLVTLVFGDAHETVTRLKEPIDILFLDADKPGYTDYLNKLLPLVRPGGLILAHNVNMGQMQDFIKAITTDPNLETVFQGQGQGLSVTLKKRQSK
;
A
#
# COMPACT_ATOMS: atom_id res chain seq x y z
N MET A 1 12.45 -0.74 -8.80
CA MET A 1 11.78 -0.36 -10.08
C MET A 1 10.51 0.38 -9.67
N ASN A 2 10.18 1.49 -10.33
CA ASN A 2 8.95 2.22 -9.99
C ASN A 2 7.73 1.48 -10.52
N VAL A 3 6.58 1.65 -9.87
CA VAL A 3 5.30 1.26 -10.46
C VAL A 3 5.10 1.99 -11.80
N PRO A 4 4.45 1.40 -12.80
CA PRO A 4 4.08 2.09 -14.02
C PRO A 4 3.26 3.36 -13.73
N ARG A 5 3.34 4.35 -14.62
CA ARG A 5 2.60 5.61 -14.45
C ARG A 5 1.09 5.39 -14.32
N GLU A 6 0.56 4.44 -15.09
CA GLU A 6 -0.89 4.13 -15.03
C GLU A 6 -1.28 3.51 -13.69
N ASP A 7 -0.44 2.64 -13.12
CA ASP A 7 -0.67 2.11 -11.78
C ASP A 7 -0.62 3.24 -10.74
N GLY A 8 0.35 4.16 -10.84
CA GLY A 8 0.38 5.36 -9.98
C GLY A 8 -0.90 6.19 -10.05
N ARG A 9 -1.47 6.36 -11.26
CA ARG A 9 -2.76 7.04 -11.44
C ARG A 9 -3.91 6.28 -10.77
N LEU A 10 -3.90 4.94 -10.83
CA LEU A 10 -4.88 4.11 -10.13
C LEU A 10 -4.76 4.25 -8.61
N LEU A 11 -3.53 4.25 -8.07
CA LEU A 11 -3.31 4.48 -6.64
C LEU A 11 -3.93 5.80 -6.19
N ARG A 12 -3.70 6.89 -6.93
CA ARG A 12 -4.31 8.18 -6.65
C ARG A 12 -5.83 8.13 -6.76
N LEU A 13 -6.36 7.54 -7.83
CA LEU A 13 -7.80 7.45 -8.07
C LEU A 13 -8.52 6.73 -6.93
N PHE A 14 -8.03 5.56 -6.52
CA PHE A 14 -8.61 4.80 -5.41
C PHE A 14 -8.55 5.56 -4.09
N THR A 15 -7.44 6.21 -3.81
CA THR A 15 -7.25 7.00 -2.57
C THR A 15 -8.28 8.12 -2.45
N GLU A 16 -8.49 8.85 -3.53
CA GLU A 16 -9.46 9.95 -3.55
C GLU A 16 -10.91 9.43 -3.56
N ALA A 17 -11.20 8.40 -4.37
CA ALA A 17 -12.56 7.85 -4.53
C ALA A 17 -13.13 7.29 -3.23
N ILE A 18 -12.31 6.63 -2.38
CA ILE A 18 -12.77 6.12 -1.10
C ILE A 18 -12.62 7.13 0.05
N GLY A 19 -12.13 8.33 -0.23
CA GLY A 19 -11.88 9.35 0.79
C GLY A 19 -10.84 8.93 1.83
N ALA A 20 -9.77 8.23 1.40
CA ALA A 20 -8.81 7.65 2.32
C ALA A 20 -8.16 8.69 3.23
N LYS A 21 -8.07 8.39 4.53
CA LYS A 21 -7.42 9.20 5.57
C LYS A 21 -6.08 8.62 6.02
N HIS A 22 -5.89 7.32 5.87
CA HIS A 22 -4.64 6.65 6.23
C HIS A 22 -4.28 5.59 5.20
N VAL A 23 -3.19 5.83 4.49
CA VAL A 23 -2.54 4.86 3.60
C VAL A 23 -1.32 4.30 4.30
N VAL A 24 -1.18 2.98 4.30
CA VAL A 24 0.04 2.28 4.75
C VAL A 24 0.69 1.61 3.55
N GLU A 25 1.95 1.90 3.33
CA GLU A 25 2.77 1.37 2.24
C GLU A 25 3.94 0.55 2.79
N ILE A 26 4.14 -0.64 2.25
CA ILE A 26 5.30 -1.48 2.53
C ILE A 26 6.16 -1.52 1.26
N GLY A 27 7.36 -0.92 1.35
CA GLY A 27 8.25 -0.72 0.21
C GLY A 27 8.22 0.72 -0.31
N THR A 28 8.83 1.64 0.43
CA THR A 28 8.91 3.08 0.04
C THR A 28 9.71 3.29 -1.23
N SER A 29 10.81 2.55 -1.39
CA SER A 29 11.78 2.73 -2.46
C SER A 29 12.21 4.21 -2.60
N ASN A 30 12.09 4.81 -3.76
CA ASN A 30 12.39 6.23 -3.99
C ASN A 30 11.22 7.18 -3.71
N GLY A 31 10.08 6.67 -3.19
CA GLY A 31 8.90 7.46 -2.86
C GLY A 31 7.93 7.72 -4.01
N TYR A 32 8.11 7.08 -5.17
CA TYR A 32 7.29 7.36 -6.36
C TYR A 32 5.81 7.02 -6.15
N SER A 33 5.48 5.83 -5.67
CA SER A 33 4.10 5.44 -5.31
C SER A 33 3.54 6.30 -4.18
N GLY A 34 4.35 6.57 -3.16
CA GLY A 34 3.98 7.44 -2.05
C GLY A 34 3.57 8.85 -2.49
N ILE A 35 4.23 9.41 -3.51
CA ILE A 35 3.84 10.72 -4.09
C ILE A 35 2.45 10.63 -4.73
N TRP A 36 2.13 9.56 -5.48
CA TRP A 36 0.80 9.37 -6.05
C TRP A 36 -0.29 9.30 -4.98
N PHE A 37 -0.06 8.57 -3.88
CA PHE A 37 -0.97 8.57 -2.73
C PHE A 37 -1.13 9.97 -2.15
N CYS A 38 -0.03 10.68 -1.93
CA CYS A 38 -0.05 12.01 -1.32
C CYS A 38 -0.76 13.07 -2.17
N LEU A 39 -0.76 12.94 -3.50
CA LEU A 39 -1.53 13.81 -4.39
C LEU A 39 -3.04 13.73 -4.11
N ALA A 40 -3.56 12.55 -3.75
CA ALA A 40 -4.95 12.38 -3.31
C ALA A 40 -5.14 12.77 -1.83
N LEU A 41 -4.21 12.39 -0.97
CA LEU A 41 -4.29 12.68 0.47
C LEU A 41 -4.32 14.18 0.80
N ARG A 42 -3.75 15.03 -0.06
CA ARG A 42 -3.95 16.49 0.02
C ARG A 42 -5.42 16.88 -0.03
N THR A 43 -6.20 16.22 -0.90
CA THR A 43 -7.63 16.51 -1.07
C THR A 43 -8.46 15.89 0.04
N THR A 44 -8.13 14.66 0.46
CA THR A 44 -8.90 13.96 1.49
C THR A 44 -8.55 14.41 2.91
N GLY A 45 -7.41 15.10 3.11
CA GLY A 45 -6.91 15.48 4.43
C GLY A 45 -6.33 14.29 5.22
N GLY A 46 -5.76 13.31 4.52
CA GLY A 46 -5.17 12.11 5.09
C GLY A 46 -3.65 12.16 5.21
N LYS A 47 -3.07 11.01 5.55
CA LYS A 47 -1.62 10.80 5.74
C LYS A 47 -1.17 9.47 5.13
N LEU A 48 0.13 9.40 4.82
CA LEU A 48 0.84 8.20 4.39
C LEU A 48 1.81 7.74 5.48
N THR A 49 1.74 6.48 5.88
CA THR A 49 2.79 5.80 6.64
C THR A 49 3.46 4.80 5.70
N THR A 50 4.76 4.95 5.46
CA THR A 50 5.51 4.12 4.53
C THR A 50 6.73 3.51 5.19
N HIS A 51 7.05 2.26 4.86
CA HIS A 51 8.10 1.47 5.49
C HIS A 51 9.16 1.06 4.48
N ASP A 52 10.44 1.19 4.84
CA ASP A 52 11.56 0.66 4.06
C ASP A 52 12.72 0.23 4.96
N ILE A 53 13.39 -0.83 4.55
CA ILE A 53 14.57 -1.37 5.25
C ILE A 53 15.88 -0.80 4.70
N ASP A 54 15.87 -0.21 3.52
CA ASP A 54 17.02 0.35 2.85
C ASP A 54 17.16 1.84 3.18
N GLU A 55 18.21 2.21 3.93
CA GLU A 55 18.42 3.60 4.34
C GLU A 55 18.72 4.55 3.18
N GLY A 56 19.42 4.07 2.16
CA GLY A 56 19.72 4.87 0.95
C GLY A 56 18.45 5.22 0.19
N ARG A 57 17.55 4.24 0.01
CA ARG A 57 16.23 4.45 -0.61
C ARG A 57 15.36 5.36 0.24
N ALA A 58 15.32 5.13 1.55
CA ALA A 58 14.56 5.96 2.48
C ALA A 58 15.03 7.43 2.45
N SER A 59 16.34 7.67 2.39
CA SER A 59 16.91 9.02 2.25
C SER A 59 16.48 9.69 0.94
N LEU A 60 16.61 8.97 -0.17
CA LEU A 60 16.18 9.47 -1.50
C LEU A 60 14.66 9.76 -1.52
N ALA A 61 13.86 8.89 -0.89
CA ALA A 61 12.42 9.11 -0.78
C ALA A 61 12.09 10.40 -0.01
N ARG A 62 12.76 10.66 1.11
CA ARG A 62 12.58 11.90 1.88
C ARG A 62 12.87 13.15 1.04
N GLU A 63 13.93 13.13 0.24
CA GLU A 63 14.25 14.22 -0.69
C GLU A 63 13.17 14.41 -1.76
N ASN A 64 12.68 13.31 -2.34
CA ASN A 64 11.64 13.35 -3.35
C ASN A 64 10.29 13.82 -2.76
N PHE A 65 9.92 13.42 -1.55
CA PHE A 65 8.72 13.93 -0.87
C PHE A 65 8.81 15.44 -0.62
N LYS A 66 9.98 15.95 -0.20
CA LYS A 66 10.21 17.39 -0.05
C LYS A 66 10.11 18.13 -1.39
N ARG A 67 10.74 17.61 -2.44
CA ARG A 67 10.68 18.22 -3.80
C ARG A 67 9.24 18.25 -4.33
N ALA A 68 8.45 17.22 -4.05
CA ALA A 68 7.04 17.16 -4.41
C ALA A 68 6.14 18.00 -3.46
N GLY A 69 6.69 18.55 -2.37
CA GLY A 69 5.96 19.33 -1.37
C GLY A 69 4.90 18.52 -0.62
N VAL A 70 5.14 17.23 -0.38
CA VAL A 70 4.22 16.30 0.30
C VAL A 70 4.80 15.73 1.60
N ASP A 71 5.99 16.11 1.97
CA ASP A 71 6.73 15.60 3.12
C ASP A 71 5.95 15.68 4.43
N LYS A 72 5.12 16.71 4.61
CA LYS A 72 4.26 16.88 5.79
C LYS A 72 3.14 15.85 5.91
N LEU A 73 2.81 15.15 4.84
CA LEU A 73 1.79 14.10 4.81
C LEU A 73 2.40 12.71 5.08
N VAL A 74 3.74 12.59 5.10
CA VAL A 74 4.44 11.32 5.09
C VAL A 74 5.14 11.06 6.42
N THR A 75 4.87 9.89 6.99
CA THR A 75 5.70 9.30 8.05
C THR A 75 6.46 8.13 7.43
N LEU A 76 7.76 8.28 7.27
CA LEU A 76 8.64 7.22 6.77
C LEU A 76 9.26 6.48 7.96
N VAL A 77 8.94 5.20 8.08
CA VAL A 77 9.43 4.30 9.13
C VAL A 77 10.56 3.46 8.56
N PHE A 78 11.76 3.66 9.09
CA PHE A 78 12.94 2.88 8.72
C PHE A 78 13.01 1.60 9.56
N GLY A 79 13.33 0.48 8.92
CA GLY A 79 13.54 -0.82 9.56
C GLY A 79 12.82 -1.95 8.85
N ASP A 80 12.99 -3.16 9.38
CA ASP A 80 12.30 -4.35 8.87
C ASP A 80 10.79 -4.19 9.05
N ALA A 81 10.05 -4.22 7.93
CA ALA A 81 8.61 -4.06 7.95
C ALA A 81 7.90 -5.20 8.69
N HIS A 82 8.46 -6.41 8.71
CA HIS A 82 7.93 -7.52 9.51
C HIS A 82 7.82 -7.17 11.02
N GLU A 83 8.69 -6.30 11.49
CA GLU A 83 8.69 -5.84 12.89
C GLU A 83 7.97 -4.50 13.03
N THR A 84 8.28 -3.53 12.17
CA THR A 84 7.81 -2.16 12.34
C THR A 84 6.30 -2.00 12.20
N VAL A 85 5.65 -2.83 11.35
CA VAL A 85 4.19 -2.80 11.17
C VAL A 85 3.43 -3.25 12.43
N THR A 86 4.04 -4.01 13.33
CA THR A 86 3.40 -4.44 14.58
C THR A 86 3.08 -3.30 15.53
N ARG A 87 3.70 -2.15 15.33
CA ARG A 87 3.49 -0.92 16.10
C ARG A 87 2.29 -0.12 15.63
N LEU A 88 1.77 -0.40 14.42
CA LEU A 88 0.59 0.26 13.89
C LEU A 88 -0.66 -0.15 14.69
N LYS A 89 -1.47 0.82 15.04
CA LYS A 89 -2.73 0.62 15.80
C LYS A 89 -3.91 1.36 15.17
N GLU A 90 -3.64 2.30 14.28
CA GLU A 90 -4.66 3.11 13.65
C GLU A 90 -5.36 2.35 12.51
N PRO A 91 -6.65 2.61 12.25
CA PRO A 91 -7.34 2.08 11.08
C PRO A 91 -6.64 2.45 9.78
N ILE A 92 -6.63 1.52 8.83
CA ILE A 92 -6.03 1.66 7.51
C ILE A 92 -7.15 1.73 6.47
N ASP A 93 -7.12 2.73 5.61
CA ASP A 93 -8.04 2.84 4.47
C ASP A 93 -7.50 2.12 3.23
N ILE A 94 -6.20 2.24 2.99
CA ILE A 94 -5.50 1.53 1.92
C ILE A 94 -4.21 0.94 2.48
N LEU A 95 -4.03 -0.37 2.28
CA LEU A 95 -2.77 -1.08 2.46
C LEU A 95 -2.16 -1.32 1.08
N PHE A 96 -0.95 -0.83 0.84
CA PHE A 96 -0.21 -1.05 -0.40
C PHE A 96 1.05 -1.89 -0.14
N LEU A 97 1.19 -3.00 -0.86
CA LEU A 97 2.31 -3.93 -0.77
C LEU A 97 3.13 -3.90 -2.05
N ASP A 98 4.37 -3.43 -1.96
CA ASP A 98 5.37 -3.44 -3.04
C ASP A 98 6.79 -3.67 -2.50
N ALA A 99 6.93 -4.65 -1.60
CA ALA A 99 8.18 -5.04 -0.96
C ALA A 99 8.67 -6.42 -1.42
N ASP A 100 9.33 -7.16 -0.53
CA ASP A 100 9.74 -8.54 -0.74
C ASP A 100 8.55 -9.48 -0.90
N LYS A 101 8.54 -10.28 -1.95
CA LYS A 101 7.37 -11.12 -2.30
C LYS A 101 7.06 -12.21 -1.26
N PRO A 102 8.04 -12.88 -0.66
CA PRO A 102 7.76 -13.83 0.42
C PRO A 102 7.07 -13.21 1.64
N GLY A 103 7.26 -11.91 1.88
CA GLY A 103 6.68 -11.18 3.02
C GLY A 103 5.20 -10.82 2.88
N TYR A 104 4.63 -10.86 1.68
CA TYR A 104 3.26 -10.35 1.44
C TYR A 104 2.19 -11.00 2.32
N THR A 105 2.27 -12.32 2.51
CA THR A 105 1.31 -13.05 3.36
C THR A 105 1.44 -12.64 4.82
N ASP A 106 2.65 -12.42 5.31
CA ASP A 106 2.89 -11.97 6.68
C ASP A 106 2.37 -10.53 6.90
N TYR A 107 2.67 -9.62 5.97
CA TYR A 107 2.13 -8.25 6.01
C TYR A 107 0.61 -8.24 5.98
N LEU A 108 0.00 -9.05 5.10
CA LEU A 108 -1.46 -9.18 5.04
C LEU A 108 -2.02 -9.64 6.39
N ASN A 109 -1.49 -10.72 6.96
CA ASN A 109 -1.96 -11.27 8.22
C ASN A 109 -1.88 -10.27 9.39
N LYS A 110 -0.80 -9.48 9.43
CA LYS A 110 -0.59 -8.47 10.48
C LYS A 110 -1.47 -7.24 10.32
N LEU A 111 -1.73 -6.82 9.09
CA LEU A 111 -2.35 -5.52 8.80
C LEU A 111 -3.82 -5.60 8.37
N LEU A 112 -4.30 -6.75 7.83
CA LEU A 112 -5.69 -6.92 7.45
C LEU A 112 -6.69 -6.61 8.58
N PRO A 113 -6.42 -6.95 9.86
CA PRO A 113 -7.30 -6.57 10.97
C PRO A 113 -7.46 -5.06 11.14
N LEU A 114 -6.46 -4.26 10.75
CA LEU A 114 -6.50 -2.80 10.82
C LEU A 114 -7.15 -2.17 9.59
N VAL A 115 -7.22 -2.87 8.46
CA VAL A 115 -7.93 -2.37 7.27
C VAL A 115 -9.41 -2.27 7.60
N ARG A 116 -9.97 -1.08 7.44
CA ARG A 116 -11.40 -0.88 7.71
C ARG A 116 -12.28 -1.62 6.72
N PRO A 117 -13.51 -2.03 7.08
CA PRO A 117 -14.51 -2.45 6.10
C PRO A 117 -14.73 -1.36 5.04
N GLY A 118 -14.69 -1.73 3.77
CA GLY A 118 -14.71 -0.79 2.64
C GLY A 118 -13.33 -0.23 2.27
N GLY A 119 -12.28 -0.60 3.00
CA GLY A 119 -10.90 -0.31 2.65
C GLY A 119 -10.35 -1.24 1.58
N LEU A 120 -9.18 -0.89 1.04
CA LEU A 120 -8.53 -1.61 -0.06
C LEU A 120 -7.18 -2.17 0.37
N ILE A 121 -6.86 -3.36 -0.15
CA ILE A 121 -5.52 -3.93 -0.17
C ILE A 121 -5.07 -3.95 -1.63
N LEU A 122 -4.01 -3.23 -1.93
CA LEU A 122 -3.40 -3.14 -3.24
C LEU A 122 -2.04 -3.84 -3.18
N ALA A 123 -1.74 -4.72 -4.13
CA ALA A 123 -0.45 -5.39 -4.16
C ALA A 123 0.12 -5.39 -5.57
N HIS A 124 1.35 -4.90 -5.70
CA HIS A 124 2.06 -4.81 -6.97
C HIS A 124 2.94 -6.06 -7.21
N ASN A 125 3.25 -6.35 -8.49
CA ASN A 125 4.05 -7.49 -8.92
C ASN A 125 3.44 -8.87 -8.58
N VAL A 126 2.12 -8.99 -8.57
CA VAL A 126 1.42 -10.23 -8.21
C VAL A 126 1.59 -11.36 -9.22
N ASN A 127 2.06 -11.07 -10.44
CA ASN A 127 2.38 -12.06 -11.47
C ASN A 127 3.78 -12.68 -11.31
N MET A 128 4.56 -12.24 -10.32
CA MET A 128 5.86 -12.81 -10.02
C MET A 128 5.73 -14.13 -9.24
N GLY A 129 6.71 -15.01 -9.35
CA GLY A 129 6.75 -16.23 -8.55
C GLY A 129 6.70 -15.99 -7.03
N GLN A 130 6.42 -17.01 -6.25
CA GLN A 130 6.35 -16.97 -4.78
C GLN A 130 5.14 -16.19 -4.19
N MET A 131 4.09 -15.99 -5.00
CA MET A 131 2.89 -15.25 -4.60
C MET A 131 1.66 -16.14 -4.32
N GLN A 132 1.80 -17.46 -4.45
CA GLN A 132 0.67 -18.40 -4.41
C GLN A 132 -0.13 -18.30 -3.11
N ASP A 133 0.55 -18.25 -1.96
CA ASP A 133 -0.12 -18.19 -0.65
C ASP A 133 -0.84 -16.85 -0.45
N PHE A 134 -0.21 -15.76 -0.87
CA PHE A 134 -0.84 -14.44 -0.85
C PHE A 134 -2.06 -14.38 -1.77
N ILE A 135 -1.93 -14.83 -3.02
CA ILE A 135 -3.04 -14.86 -3.99
C ILE A 135 -4.18 -15.71 -3.45
N LYS A 136 -3.88 -16.89 -2.90
CA LYS A 136 -4.87 -17.75 -2.26
C LYS A 136 -5.58 -17.01 -1.12
N ALA A 137 -4.84 -16.36 -0.24
CA ALA A 137 -5.42 -15.64 0.89
C ALA A 137 -6.41 -14.54 0.46
N ILE A 138 -6.06 -13.73 -0.55
CA ILE A 138 -6.92 -12.63 -1.01
C ILE A 138 -8.07 -13.06 -1.92
N THR A 139 -8.05 -14.30 -2.46
CA THR A 139 -9.09 -14.80 -3.39
C THR A 139 -10.03 -15.82 -2.76
N THR A 140 -9.68 -16.42 -1.61
CA THR A 140 -10.51 -17.42 -0.95
C THR A 140 -11.17 -16.93 0.34
N ASP A 141 -10.76 -15.80 0.89
CA ASP A 141 -11.41 -15.21 2.07
C ASP A 141 -12.79 -14.67 1.67
N PRO A 142 -13.89 -15.15 2.29
CA PRO A 142 -15.24 -14.70 1.95
C PRO A 142 -15.49 -13.22 2.26
N ASN A 143 -14.67 -12.59 3.09
CA ASN A 143 -14.76 -11.16 3.43
C ASN A 143 -14.00 -10.25 2.44
N LEU A 144 -13.29 -10.84 1.49
CA LEU A 144 -12.51 -10.13 0.49
C LEU A 144 -13.12 -10.30 -0.90
N GLU A 145 -12.95 -9.29 -1.75
CA GLU A 145 -13.29 -9.33 -3.17
C GLU A 145 -12.08 -8.83 -3.95
N THR A 146 -11.53 -9.65 -4.82
CA THR A 146 -10.27 -9.36 -5.51
C THR A 146 -10.44 -9.35 -7.01
N VAL A 147 -9.86 -8.35 -7.67
CA VAL A 147 -9.64 -8.30 -9.11
C VAL A 147 -8.17 -8.10 -9.40
N PHE A 148 -7.72 -8.65 -10.51
CA PHE A 148 -6.35 -8.46 -11.01
C PHE A 148 -6.40 -7.52 -12.20
N GLN A 149 -5.57 -6.48 -12.13
CA GLN A 149 -5.48 -5.45 -13.12
C GLN A 149 -4.08 -5.43 -13.73
N GLY A 150 -4.01 -5.25 -15.04
CA GLY A 150 -2.80 -4.81 -15.69
C GLY A 150 -2.09 -5.87 -16.48
N GLN A 151 -1.32 -5.36 -17.41
CA GLN A 151 -0.30 -6.07 -18.17
C GLN A 151 1.02 -6.02 -17.39
N GLY A 152 1.94 -6.90 -17.69
CA GLY A 152 3.25 -6.93 -17.03
C GLY A 152 3.24 -7.64 -15.70
N GLN A 153 3.74 -7.00 -14.64
CA GLN A 153 3.91 -7.64 -13.33
C GLN A 153 2.64 -7.67 -12.49
N GLY A 154 1.59 -7.01 -12.92
CA GLY A 154 0.25 -7.07 -12.36
C GLY A 154 0.06 -6.30 -11.05
N LEU A 155 -1.18 -5.79 -10.89
CA LEU A 155 -1.67 -5.18 -9.66
C LEU A 155 -2.90 -5.96 -9.21
N SER A 156 -2.96 -6.41 -7.96
CA SER A 156 -4.21 -6.87 -7.36
C SER A 156 -4.88 -5.74 -6.62
N VAL A 157 -6.20 -5.67 -6.77
CA VAL A 157 -7.07 -4.74 -6.06
C VAL A 157 -8.06 -5.57 -5.28
N THR A 158 -7.97 -5.52 -3.95
CA THR A 158 -8.77 -6.31 -3.02
C THR A 158 -9.58 -5.38 -2.14
N LEU A 159 -10.89 -5.52 -2.16
CA LEU A 159 -11.82 -4.85 -1.26
C LEU A 159 -12.01 -5.69 0.01
N LYS A 160 -11.85 -5.08 1.18
CA LYS A 160 -12.39 -5.64 2.42
C LYS A 160 -13.86 -5.29 2.50
N LYS A 161 -14.72 -6.29 2.28
CA LYS A 161 -16.18 -6.10 2.19
C LYS A 161 -16.75 -5.53 3.49
N ARG A 162 -17.75 -4.68 3.35
CA ARG A 162 -18.60 -4.30 4.46
C ARG A 162 -19.57 -5.45 4.74
N GLN A 163 -19.87 -5.70 6.02
CA GLN A 163 -20.91 -6.65 6.36
C GLN A 163 -22.26 -6.10 5.92
N SER A 164 -23.07 -6.94 5.28
CA SER A 164 -24.47 -6.63 4.99
C SER A 164 -25.21 -6.41 6.31
N LYS A 165 -26.04 -5.37 6.36
CA LYS A 165 -26.95 -5.14 7.49
C LYS A 165 -28.03 -6.21 7.51
#